data_b5d17d47f1235c561582d6df3fdad48b
#
_entry.id   b5d17d47f1235c561582d6df3fdad48b
#
_cell.length_a   1.000
_cell.length_b   1.000
_cell.length_c   1.000
_cell.angle_alpha   90.00
_cell.angle_beta   90.00
_cell.angle_gamma   90.00
#
_symmetry.space_group_name_H-M   'P 1'
#
loop_
_entity.id
_entity.type
_entity.pdbx_description
1 polymer ?
#
loop_
_entity_poly.entity_id
_entity_poly.type
_entity_poly.pdbx_seq_one_letter_code
_entity_poly.pdbx_strand_id
1 'polypeptide(L)'
;GAQTTTLDLAQPCLDWARENFVLNGIDPSGQYFCKGDARRWLERFSRQGRTFHGIILDPPTFSRDDRGKVFRVESHYGELVALARECLEPGGWMLCTSNCRKLSHEEFRRMVARAVPGFRLTRDPMPPDFSGEDYLKRLWID
;
A
#
# COMPACT_ATOMS: atom_id res chain seq x y z
N GLY A 1 -20.82 0.11 -3.24
CA GLY A 1 -19.38 0.15 -3.55
C GLY A 1 -18.57 0.74 -2.40
N ALA A 2 -17.25 0.60 -2.44
CA ALA A 2 -16.36 1.17 -1.44
C ALA A 2 -16.06 2.64 -1.75
N GLN A 3 -15.89 3.47 -0.71
CA GLN A 3 -15.26 4.76 -0.83
C GLN A 3 -13.74 4.58 -0.73
N THR A 4 -13.00 5.07 -1.72
CA THR A 4 -11.56 4.85 -1.81
C THR A 4 -10.76 6.12 -1.58
N THR A 5 -9.52 5.94 -1.11
CA THR A 5 -8.51 6.99 -1.01
C THR A 5 -7.24 6.49 -1.69
N THR A 6 -6.90 7.07 -2.82
CA THR A 6 -5.72 6.72 -3.62
C THR A 6 -4.60 7.71 -3.35
N LEU A 7 -3.41 7.19 -3.00
CA LEU A 7 -2.21 7.99 -2.77
C LEU A 7 -1.17 7.71 -3.86
N ASP A 8 -0.68 8.75 -4.52
CA ASP A 8 0.44 8.65 -5.46
C ASP A 8 1.28 9.94 -5.46
N LEU A 9 2.58 9.80 -5.73
CA LEU A 9 3.49 10.94 -5.91
C LEU A 9 3.22 11.69 -7.23
N ALA A 10 2.78 10.96 -8.25
CA ALA A 10 2.63 11.45 -9.61
C ALA A 10 1.18 11.86 -9.90
N GLN A 11 0.95 13.15 -10.19
CA GLN A 11 -0.37 13.64 -10.58
C GLN A 11 -0.95 12.90 -11.80
N PRO A 12 -0.18 12.60 -12.86
CA PRO A 12 -0.72 11.86 -14.00
C PRO A 12 -1.29 10.48 -13.64
N CYS A 13 -0.71 9.77 -12.66
CA CYS A 13 -1.23 8.49 -12.19
C CYS A 13 -2.61 8.66 -11.50
N LEU A 14 -2.78 9.72 -10.73
CA LEU A 14 -4.06 10.03 -10.09
C LEU A 14 -5.13 10.47 -11.11
N ASP A 15 -4.73 11.19 -12.14
CA ASP A 15 -5.64 11.60 -13.21
C ASP A 15 -6.08 10.37 -14.02
N TRP A 16 -5.15 9.48 -14.36
CA TRP A 16 -5.46 8.21 -15.01
C TRP A 16 -6.35 7.30 -14.13
N ALA A 17 -6.13 7.29 -12.82
CA ALA A 17 -7.03 6.59 -11.91
C ALA A 17 -8.46 7.13 -11.99
N ARG A 18 -8.68 8.46 -12.05
CA ARG A 18 -10.00 9.07 -12.24
C ARG A 18 -10.65 8.65 -13.57
N GLU A 19 -9.88 8.68 -14.66
CA GLU A 19 -10.34 8.20 -15.97
C GLU A 19 -10.80 6.74 -15.90
N ASN A 20 -10.05 5.88 -15.22
CA ASN A 20 -10.42 4.48 -15.04
C ASN A 20 -11.73 4.31 -14.25
N PHE A 21 -12.00 5.13 -13.24
CA PHE A 21 -13.30 5.15 -12.55
C PHE A 21 -14.43 5.47 -13.53
N VAL A 22 -14.27 6.53 -14.32
CA VAL A 22 -15.27 6.94 -15.33
C VAL A 22 -15.49 5.85 -16.38
N LEU A 23 -14.42 5.25 -16.92
CA LEU A 23 -14.49 4.15 -17.88
C LEU A 23 -15.27 2.92 -17.35
N ASN A 24 -15.25 2.72 -16.05
CA ASN A 24 -15.98 1.63 -15.39
C ASN A 24 -17.36 2.07 -14.85
N GLY A 25 -17.86 3.25 -15.23
CA GLY A 25 -19.17 3.74 -14.80
C GLY A 25 -19.23 4.12 -13.31
N ILE A 26 -18.09 4.37 -12.68
CA ILE A 26 -18.00 4.77 -11.28
C ILE A 26 -17.74 6.27 -11.20
N ASP A 27 -18.58 7.00 -10.47
CA ASP A 27 -18.38 8.42 -10.25
C ASP A 27 -17.14 8.68 -9.36
N PRO A 28 -16.10 9.35 -9.87
CA PRO A 28 -14.92 9.67 -9.09
C PRO A 28 -15.13 10.80 -8.07
N SER A 29 -16.22 11.54 -8.11
CA SER A 29 -16.48 12.66 -7.18
C SER A 29 -16.63 12.21 -5.73
N GLY A 30 -17.08 10.98 -5.50
CA GLY A 30 -17.16 10.34 -4.20
C GLY A 30 -15.86 9.70 -3.71
N GLN A 31 -14.76 9.80 -4.47
CA GLN A 31 -13.48 9.17 -4.18
C GLN A 31 -12.41 10.22 -3.86
N TYR A 32 -11.38 9.83 -3.11
CA TYR A 32 -10.29 10.73 -2.73
C TYR A 32 -9.00 10.38 -3.48
N PHE A 33 -8.35 11.38 -4.07
CA PHE A 33 -7.10 11.25 -4.79
C PHE A 33 -6.09 12.23 -4.18
N CYS A 34 -5.09 11.72 -3.50
CA CYS A 34 -4.17 12.50 -2.71
C CYS A 34 -2.76 12.44 -3.31
N LYS A 35 -2.31 13.55 -3.90
CA LYS A 35 -0.94 13.66 -4.41
C LYS A 35 0.04 13.84 -3.26
N GLY A 36 1.12 13.03 -3.25
CA GLY A 36 2.24 13.18 -2.33
C GLY A 36 2.75 11.86 -1.75
N ASP A 37 3.74 11.99 -0.87
CA ASP A 37 4.35 10.85 -0.19
C ASP A 37 3.34 10.16 0.73
N ALA A 38 3.18 8.84 0.55
CA ALA A 38 2.21 8.03 1.28
C ALA A 38 2.45 8.06 2.80
N ARG A 39 3.72 8.11 3.26
CA ARG A 39 4.06 8.16 4.69
C ARG A 39 3.51 9.42 5.33
N ARG A 40 3.65 10.59 4.67
CA ARG A 40 3.12 11.87 5.14
C ARG A 40 1.59 11.88 5.18
N TRP A 41 0.95 11.26 4.19
CA TRP A 41 -0.50 11.14 4.19
C TRP A 41 -0.99 10.25 5.31
N LEU A 42 -0.34 9.10 5.54
CA LEU A 42 -0.69 8.20 6.64
C LEU A 42 -0.49 8.87 8.01
N GLU A 43 0.64 9.57 8.23
CA GLU A 43 0.86 10.37 9.43
C GLU A 43 -0.23 11.45 9.63
N ARG A 44 -0.66 12.08 8.56
CA ARG A 44 -1.74 13.07 8.60
C ARG A 44 -3.08 12.41 8.94
N PHE A 45 -3.40 11.29 8.30
CA PHE A 45 -4.63 10.54 8.58
C PHE A 45 -4.68 10.08 10.03
N SER A 46 -3.60 9.49 10.55
CA SER A 46 -3.49 9.08 11.95
C SER A 46 -3.73 10.26 12.89
N ARG A 47 -3.08 11.40 12.68
CA ARG A 47 -3.30 12.61 13.50
C ARG A 47 -4.74 13.15 13.43
N GLN A 48 -5.43 12.93 12.35
CA GLN A 48 -6.83 13.33 12.16
C GLN A 48 -7.83 12.27 12.67
N GLY A 49 -7.35 11.13 13.19
CA GLY A 49 -8.20 10.00 13.57
C GLY A 49 -8.92 9.35 12.40
N ARG A 50 -8.43 9.54 11.17
CA ARG A 50 -9.02 8.93 9.98
C ARG A 50 -8.57 7.50 9.83
N THR A 51 -9.52 6.60 9.75
CA THR A 51 -9.28 5.16 9.65
C THR A 51 -9.88 4.55 8.39
N PHE A 52 -9.45 3.33 8.07
CA PHE A 52 -9.85 2.58 6.88
C PHE A 52 -10.13 1.11 7.24
N HIS A 53 -11.16 0.52 6.66
CA HIS A 53 -11.46 -0.91 6.80
C HIS A 53 -10.45 -1.81 6.07
N GLY A 54 -9.92 -1.32 4.96
CA GLY A 54 -8.94 -2.06 4.16
C GLY A 54 -7.87 -1.12 3.61
N ILE A 55 -6.60 -1.56 3.64
CA ILE A 55 -5.46 -0.80 3.14
C ILE A 55 -4.64 -1.70 2.22
N ILE A 56 -4.37 -1.24 1.00
CA ILE A 56 -3.47 -1.91 0.05
C ILE A 56 -2.18 -1.12 -0.04
N LEU A 57 -1.06 -1.79 0.21
CA LEU A 57 0.28 -1.24 0.10
C LEU A 57 1.03 -1.90 -1.06
N ASP A 58 1.14 -1.18 -2.17
CA ASP A 58 1.87 -1.60 -3.38
C ASP A 58 2.86 -0.51 -3.82
N PRO A 59 3.82 -0.13 -2.98
CA PRO A 59 4.77 0.91 -3.35
C PRO A 59 5.78 0.40 -4.39
N PRO A 60 6.34 1.30 -5.21
CA PRO A 60 7.43 0.94 -6.12
C PRO A 60 8.66 0.48 -5.32
N THR A 61 9.52 -0.35 -5.92
CA THR A 61 10.77 -0.80 -5.31
C THR A 61 11.67 0.36 -4.88
N PHE A 62 11.63 1.45 -5.66
CA PHE A 62 12.35 2.69 -5.40
C PHE A 62 11.51 3.88 -5.83
N SER A 63 11.49 4.94 -5.01
CA SER A 63 10.96 6.25 -5.38
C SER A 63 11.72 7.38 -4.71
N ARG A 64 11.53 8.59 -5.23
CA ARG A 64 12.02 9.83 -4.63
C ARG A 64 10.89 10.85 -4.65
N ASP A 65 10.60 11.45 -3.52
CA ASP A 65 9.60 12.51 -3.43
C ASP A 65 10.14 13.86 -3.96
N ASP A 66 9.26 14.84 -4.06
CA ASP A 66 9.55 16.22 -4.52
C ASP A 66 10.56 16.98 -3.64
N ARG A 67 10.81 16.50 -2.42
CA ARG A 67 11.83 17.03 -1.48
C ARG A 67 13.12 16.24 -1.50
N GLY A 68 13.26 15.28 -2.43
CA GLY A 68 14.44 14.44 -2.56
C GLY A 68 14.53 13.29 -1.55
N LYS A 69 13.52 13.07 -0.68
CA LYS A 69 13.52 11.95 0.25
C LYS A 69 13.33 10.64 -0.53
N VAL A 70 14.22 9.71 -0.28
CA VAL A 70 14.25 8.41 -0.96
C VAL A 70 13.40 7.40 -0.20
N PHE A 71 12.64 6.61 -0.93
CA PHE A 71 12.02 5.37 -0.47
C PHE A 71 12.69 4.18 -1.16
N ARG A 72 13.01 3.15 -0.38
CA ARG A 72 13.47 1.84 -0.85
C ARG A 72 12.70 0.77 -0.10
N VAL A 73 12.15 -0.20 -0.80
CA VAL A 73 11.38 -1.28 -0.18
C VAL A 73 12.20 -2.00 0.89
N GLU A 74 13.46 -2.31 0.60
CA GLU A 74 14.32 -3.09 1.49
C GLU A 74 14.52 -2.46 2.88
N SER A 75 14.41 -1.14 2.99
CA SER A 75 14.68 -0.41 4.23
C SER A 75 13.48 0.36 4.80
N HIS A 76 12.49 0.71 3.99
CA HIS A 76 11.42 1.61 4.41
C HIS A 76 10.01 0.98 4.37
N TYR A 77 9.86 -0.24 3.83
CA TYR A 77 8.55 -0.87 3.75
C TYR A 77 7.94 -1.14 5.13
N GLY A 78 8.76 -1.56 6.10
CA GLY A 78 8.29 -1.77 7.48
C GLY A 78 7.76 -0.49 8.13
N GLU A 79 8.41 0.66 7.90
CA GLU A 79 7.93 1.97 8.35
C GLU A 79 6.56 2.29 7.73
N LEU A 80 6.42 2.05 6.41
CA LEU A 80 5.15 2.28 5.71
C LEU A 80 4.02 1.43 6.28
N VAL A 81 4.28 0.14 6.55
CA VAL A 81 3.31 -0.78 7.18
C VAL A 81 2.92 -0.32 8.58
N ALA A 82 3.88 0.12 9.39
CA ALA A 82 3.61 0.61 10.74
C ALA A 82 2.71 1.86 10.72
N LEU A 83 2.96 2.81 9.82
CA LEU A 83 2.12 3.99 9.64
C LEU A 83 0.71 3.62 9.14
N ALA A 84 0.61 2.67 8.21
CA ALA A 84 -0.68 2.19 7.72
C ALA A 84 -1.50 1.52 8.81
N ARG A 85 -0.86 0.75 9.69
CA ARG A 85 -1.50 0.12 10.84
C ARG A 85 -2.20 1.15 11.75
N GLU A 86 -1.60 2.32 11.97
CA GLU A 86 -2.20 3.40 12.78
C GLU A 86 -3.50 3.95 12.17
N CYS A 87 -3.71 3.71 10.89
CA CYS A 87 -4.92 4.10 10.14
C CYS A 87 -5.88 2.93 9.90
N LEU A 88 -5.61 1.75 10.44
CA LEU A 88 -6.47 0.57 10.26
C LEU A 88 -7.54 0.53 11.33
N GLU A 89 -8.79 0.30 10.93
CA GLU A 89 -9.89 0.10 11.88
C GLU A 89 -9.76 -1.23 12.63
N PRO A 90 -10.29 -1.33 13.84
CA PRO A 90 -10.43 -2.61 14.52
C PRO A 90 -11.19 -3.62 13.65
N GLY A 91 -10.60 -4.80 13.41
CA GLY A 91 -11.16 -5.80 12.51
C GLY A 91 -10.95 -5.52 11.01
N GLY A 92 -10.22 -4.45 10.67
CA GLY A 92 -9.82 -4.16 9.30
C GLY A 92 -8.68 -5.07 8.81
N TRP A 93 -8.35 -4.96 7.54
CA TRP A 93 -7.33 -5.79 6.89
C TRP A 93 -6.33 -4.94 6.09
N MET A 94 -5.13 -5.47 5.89
CA MET A 94 -4.16 -4.90 4.94
C MET A 94 -3.71 -5.96 3.94
N LEU A 95 -3.46 -5.53 2.70
CA LEU A 95 -2.75 -6.30 1.69
C LEU A 95 -1.40 -5.62 1.44
N CYS A 96 -0.33 -6.31 1.78
CA CYS A 96 1.03 -5.87 1.55
C CYS A 96 1.62 -6.59 0.34
N THR A 97 2.04 -5.84 -0.69
CA THR A 97 2.67 -6.41 -1.88
C THR A 97 4.05 -5.84 -2.14
N SER A 98 4.91 -6.60 -2.81
CA SER A 98 6.19 -6.13 -3.31
C SER A 98 6.71 -7.01 -4.45
N ASN A 99 7.12 -6.39 -5.54
CA ASN A 99 7.81 -7.03 -6.66
C ASN A 99 9.35 -6.94 -6.56
N CYS A 100 9.90 -6.48 -5.44
CA CYS A 100 11.33 -6.32 -5.25
C CYS A 100 12.05 -7.67 -5.25
N ARG A 101 12.80 -7.98 -6.32
CA ARG A 101 13.54 -9.26 -6.47
C ARG A 101 14.70 -9.43 -5.48
N LYS A 102 15.17 -8.34 -4.86
CA LYS A 102 16.25 -8.37 -3.86
C LYS A 102 15.78 -8.87 -2.49
N LEU A 103 14.48 -8.86 -2.23
CA LEU A 103 13.90 -9.38 -1.01
C LEU A 103 13.37 -10.80 -1.24
N SER A 104 13.76 -11.74 -0.40
CA SER A 104 13.08 -13.03 -0.33
C SER A 104 11.69 -12.90 0.31
N HIS A 105 10.84 -13.90 0.10
CA HIS A 105 9.52 -13.97 0.75
C HIS A 105 9.64 -13.94 2.29
N GLU A 106 10.64 -14.62 2.83
CA GLU A 106 10.85 -14.71 4.27
C GLU A 106 11.33 -13.37 4.87
N GLU A 107 12.24 -12.66 4.19
CA GLU A 107 12.66 -11.33 4.63
C GLU A 107 11.51 -10.33 4.60
N PHE A 108 10.70 -10.34 3.53
CA PHE A 108 9.52 -9.51 3.42
C PHE A 108 8.52 -9.82 4.54
N ARG A 109 8.21 -11.11 4.78
CA ARG A 109 7.33 -11.53 5.86
C ARG A 109 7.83 -11.08 7.23
N ARG A 110 9.12 -11.25 7.52
CA ARG A 110 9.72 -10.80 8.79
C ARG A 110 9.65 -9.29 8.97
N MET A 111 9.87 -8.52 7.91
CA MET A 111 9.78 -7.07 7.93
C MET A 111 8.36 -6.63 8.26
N VAL A 112 7.35 -7.18 7.59
CA VAL A 112 5.94 -6.89 7.83
C VAL A 112 5.52 -7.32 9.24
N ALA A 113 5.87 -8.54 9.67
CA ALA A 113 5.53 -9.04 11.00
C ALA A 113 6.04 -8.16 12.15
N ARG A 114 7.23 -7.59 12.01
CA ARG A 114 7.76 -6.64 13.00
C ARG A 114 6.96 -5.34 13.09
N ALA A 115 6.36 -4.91 11.99
CA ALA A 115 5.56 -3.68 11.94
C ALA A 115 4.14 -3.85 12.48
N VAL A 116 3.61 -5.09 12.47
CA VAL A 116 2.24 -5.43 12.91
C VAL A 116 2.23 -6.56 13.94
N PRO A 117 2.83 -6.37 15.14
CA PRO A 117 2.83 -7.39 16.16
C PRO A 117 1.39 -7.74 16.58
N GLY A 118 1.11 -9.04 16.71
CA GLY A 118 -0.21 -9.54 17.11
C GLY A 118 -1.21 -9.75 15.97
N PHE A 119 -0.89 -9.35 14.76
CA PHE A 119 -1.73 -9.64 13.60
C PHE A 119 -1.40 -11.00 12.98
N ARG A 120 -2.42 -11.64 12.38
CA ARG A 120 -2.24 -12.83 11.57
C ARG A 120 -1.71 -12.42 10.19
N LEU A 121 -0.68 -13.11 9.70
CA LEU A 121 -0.11 -12.92 8.38
C LEU A 121 -0.34 -14.17 7.54
N THR A 122 -1.10 -14.02 6.47
CA THR A 122 -1.38 -15.10 5.52
C THR A 122 -0.70 -14.80 4.19
N ARG A 123 0.17 -15.71 3.73
CA ARG A 123 0.77 -15.62 2.38
C ARG A 123 -0.30 -15.90 1.33
N ASP A 124 -0.37 -15.01 0.35
CA ASP A 124 -1.17 -15.20 -0.84
C ASP A 124 -0.22 -15.63 -1.98
N PRO A 125 -0.43 -16.81 -2.60
CA PRO A 125 0.43 -17.27 -3.67
C PRO A 125 0.33 -16.35 -4.89
N MET A 126 1.36 -16.36 -5.73
CA MET A 126 1.37 -15.59 -6.98
C MET A 126 0.19 -16.04 -7.86
N PRO A 127 -0.59 -15.09 -8.43
CA PRO A 127 -1.71 -15.44 -9.29
C PRO A 127 -1.24 -16.23 -10.54
N PRO A 128 -2.08 -17.09 -11.09
CA PRO A 128 -1.72 -17.94 -12.26
C PRO A 128 -1.42 -17.11 -13.53
N ASP A 129 -1.92 -15.88 -13.60
CA ASP A 129 -1.65 -14.95 -14.72
C ASP A 129 -0.19 -14.48 -14.77
N PHE A 130 0.54 -14.62 -13.66
CA PHE A 130 1.97 -14.33 -13.59
C PHE A 130 2.74 -15.61 -13.90
N SER A 131 3.38 -15.66 -15.07
CA SER A 131 4.25 -16.77 -15.45
C SER A 131 5.69 -16.53 -15.01
N GLY A 132 6.42 -17.61 -14.71
CA GLY A 132 7.85 -17.57 -14.42
C GLY A 132 8.18 -17.67 -12.92
N GLU A 133 9.21 -16.95 -12.47
CA GLU A 133 9.69 -17.01 -11.09
C GLU A 133 8.72 -16.41 -10.08
N ASP A 134 8.59 -17.01 -8.91
CA ASP A 134 7.79 -16.54 -7.79
C ASP A 134 8.46 -15.33 -7.09
N TYR A 135 8.42 -14.17 -7.74
CA TYR A 135 9.03 -12.95 -7.22
C TYR A 135 8.05 -11.99 -6.54
N LEU A 136 6.74 -12.11 -6.78
CA LEU A 136 5.72 -11.25 -6.21
C LEU A 136 5.37 -11.70 -4.79
N LYS A 137 5.74 -10.88 -3.80
CA LYS A 137 5.36 -11.10 -2.40
C LYS A 137 3.97 -10.53 -2.18
N ARG A 138 3.12 -11.31 -1.55
CA ARG A 138 1.76 -10.90 -1.16
C ARG A 138 1.46 -11.44 0.23
N LEU A 139 1.07 -10.55 1.14
CA LEU A 139 0.70 -10.89 2.51
C LEU A 139 -0.60 -10.19 2.88
N TRP A 140 -1.58 -10.98 3.28
CA TRP A 140 -2.76 -10.48 3.97
C TRP A 140 -2.46 -10.37 5.46
N ILE A 141 -2.98 -9.32 6.08
CA ILE A 141 -2.83 -8.97 7.48
C ILE A 141 -4.22 -8.70 8.04
N ASP A 142 -4.62 -9.46 9.04
CA ASP A 142 -5.93 -9.39 9.70
C ASP A 142 -5.87 -9.80 11.19
#